data_b51fcb7ea725909e75343d6f93bd3e17
#
_entry.id   b51fcb7ea725909e75343d6f93bd3e17
#
_cell.length_a   1.000
_cell.length_b   1.000
_cell.length_c   1.000
_cell.angle_alpha   90.00
_cell.angle_beta   90.00
_cell.angle_gamma   90.00
#
_symmetry.space_group_name_H-M   'P 1'
#
loop_
_entity.id
_entity.type
_entity.pdbx_description
1 polymer ?
#
loop_
_entity_poly.entity_id
_entity_poly.type
_entity_poly.pdbx_seq_one_letter_code
_entity_poly.pdbx_strand_id
1 'polypeptide(L)'
;TSSAKALGIEKMSERCVQGRAVMVDLHAHLGRERVRVDYDLLMNILHKDQVEVEPGDMVCLHTGFAQMLLEMNKHPDPHAVENSCAVLEGRDERLLQWITDSGLVALIADNYAVEGLPASPRPGSCAALPLHEHCLFKLGVHLGEIWHLTPLANWLRDNGRHRFLLTAPPLRLPGAIGSPATPIATV
;
A
#
# COMPACT_ATOMS: atom_id res chain seq x y z
N THR A 1 -13.77 27.11 3.39
CA THR A 1 -13.70 25.65 3.63
C THR A 1 -13.03 25.02 2.41
N SER A 2 -11.95 24.33 2.60
CA SER A 2 -11.31 23.54 1.54
C SER A 2 -12.12 22.27 1.29
N SER A 3 -12.27 21.89 0.03
CA SER A 3 -12.92 20.65 -0.36
C SER A 3 -12.28 20.13 -1.65
N ALA A 4 -12.20 18.81 -1.79
CA ALA A 4 -11.75 18.19 -3.03
C ALA A 4 -12.81 18.39 -4.13
N LYS A 5 -12.35 18.79 -5.32
CA LYS A 5 -13.22 18.95 -6.50
C LYS A 5 -13.03 17.82 -7.50
N ALA A 6 -11.78 17.59 -7.91
CA ALA A 6 -11.43 16.56 -8.90
C ALA A 6 -11.08 15.22 -8.25
N LEU A 7 -10.39 15.25 -7.10
CA LEU A 7 -9.90 14.07 -6.39
C LEU A 7 -10.74 13.73 -5.14
N GLY A 8 -12.04 14.06 -5.15
CA GLY A 8 -12.95 13.71 -4.07
C GLY A 8 -13.22 12.21 -4.02
N ILE A 9 -13.18 11.64 -2.80
CA ILE A 9 -13.35 10.20 -2.57
C ILE A 9 -14.74 9.68 -3.00
N GLU A 10 -15.74 10.55 -3.06
CA GLU A 10 -17.07 10.21 -3.54
C GLU A 10 -17.06 9.65 -4.96
N LYS A 11 -16.12 10.07 -5.81
CA LYS A 11 -15.99 9.57 -7.18
C LYS A 11 -15.58 8.12 -7.24
N MET A 12 -14.68 7.70 -6.34
CA MET A 12 -14.31 6.31 -6.16
C MET A 12 -15.48 5.48 -5.62
N SER A 13 -16.21 6.03 -4.65
CA SER A 13 -17.43 5.41 -4.09
C SER A 13 -18.52 5.19 -5.15
N GLU A 14 -18.71 6.12 -6.08
CA GLU A 14 -19.70 6.03 -7.16
C GLU A 14 -19.36 4.93 -8.18
N ARG A 15 -18.08 4.62 -8.36
CA ARG A 15 -17.62 3.60 -9.32
C ARG A 15 -17.48 2.21 -8.71
N CYS A 16 -17.51 2.13 -7.38
CA CYS A 16 -17.15 0.96 -6.60
C CYS A 16 -15.69 0.52 -6.80
N VAL A 17 -15.19 -0.28 -5.87
CA VAL A 17 -13.84 -0.83 -5.93
C VAL A 17 -13.92 -2.32 -5.72
N GLN A 18 -13.86 -3.04 -6.81
CA GLN A 18 -13.84 -4.50 -6.80
C GLN A 18 -13.02 -5.01 -7.98
N GLY A 19 -12.15 -5.96 -7.73
CA GLY A 19 -11.35 -6.55 -8.78
C GLY A 19 -10.33 -7.54 -8.24
N ARG A 20 -9.48 -8.02 -9.13
CA ARG A 20 -8.36 -8.87 -8.75
C ARG A 20 -7.38 -8.09 -7.89
N ALA A 21 -6.91 -8.73 -6.83
CA ALA A 21 -5.82 -8.23 -6.03
C ALA A 21 -4.74 -9.29 -5.88
N VAL A 22 -3.51 -8.83 -5.66
CA VAL A 22 -2.34 -9.67 -5.39
C VAL A 22 -1.70 -9.26 -4.07
N MET A 23 -1.27 -10.25 -3.29
CA MET A 23 -0.53 -10.06 -2.05
C MET A 23 0.97 -10.18 -2.32
N VAL A 24 1.73 -9.19 -1.87
CA VAL A 24 3.18 -9.21 -1.78
C VAL A 24 3.54 -9.28 -0.29
N ASP A 25 3.99 -10.43 0.18
CA ASP A 25 4.27 -10.66 1.59
C ASP A 25 5.69 -10.23 1.96
N LEU A 26 5.90 -8.91 2.06
CA LEU A 26 7.20 -8.34 2.47
C LEU A 26 7.61 -8.83 3.85
N HIS A 27 6.64 -9.04 4.75
CA HIS A 27 6.92 -9.50 6.11
C HIS A 27 7.54 -10.89 6.14
N ALA A 28 7.12 -11.79 5.26
CA ALA A 28 7.71 -13.13 5.17
C ALA A 28 9.20 -13.12 4.80
N HIS A 29 9.65 -12.10 4.05
CA HIS A 29 11.04 -11.95 3.62
C HIS A 29 11.90 -11.08 4.53
N LEU A 30 11.31 -10.03 5.13
CA LEU A 30 12.03 -8.96 5.79
C LEU A 30 11.75 -8.89 7.30
N GLY A 31 10.77 -9.66 7.79
CA GLY A 31 10.35 -9.58 9.19
C GLY A 31 9.82 -8.19 9.55
N ARG A 32 10.15 -7.74 10.77
CA ARG A 32 9.75 -6.42 11.29
C ARG A 32 10.86 -5.38 11.23
N GLU A 33 11.94 -5.65 10.53
CA GLU A 33 13.01 -4.67 10.35
C GLU A 33 12.54 -3.49 9.49
N ARG A 34 13.04 -2.30 9.81
CA ARG A 34 12.79 -1.09 8.99
C ARG A 34 13.64 -1.17 7.74
N VAL A 35 13.08 -1.66 6.66
CA VAL A 35 13.73 -1.79 5.35
C VAL A 35 13.04 -0.87 4.35
N ARG A 36 13.83 -0.11 3.61
CA ARG A 36 13.35 0.64 2.44
C ARG A 36 13.43 -0.27 1.23
N VAL A 37 12.27 -0.65 0.73
CA VAL A 37 12.11 -1.55 -0.41
C VAL A 37 12.20 -0.72 -1.69
N ASP A 38 13.30 -0.83 -2.38
CA ASP A 38 13.52 -0.27 -3.70
C ASP A 38 13.01 -1.20 -4.80
N TYR A 39 13.17 -0.78 -6.05
CA TYR A 39 12.76 -1.56 -7.22
C TYR A 39 13.39 -2.96 -7.26
N ASP A 40 14.72 -3.05 -7.05
CA ASP A 40 15.41 -4.32 -7.19
C ASP A 40 14.97 -5.33 -6.11
N LEU A 41 14.81 -4.87 -4.88
CA LEU A 41 14.32 -5.72 -3.79
C LEU A 41 12.87 -6.16 -4.03
N LEU A 42 12.00 -5.24 -4.46
CA LEU A 42 10.61 -5.59 -4.77
C LEU A 42 10.53 -6.63 -5.90
N MET A 43 11.26 -6.43 -7.01
CA MET A 43 11.27 -7.36 -8.13
C MET A 43 11.81 -8.73 -7.73
N ASN A 44 12.85 -8.78 -6.90
CA ASN A 44 13.38 -10.03 -6.36
C ASN A 44 12.32 -10.81 -5.54
N ILE A 45 11.55 -10.11 -4.70
CA ILE A 45 10.48 -10.72 -3.90
C ILE A 45 9.37 -11.23 -4.81
N LEU A 46 8.89 -10.40 -5.74
CA LEU A 46 7.87 -10.79 -6.72
C LEU A 46 8.27 -12.05 -7.51
N HIS A 47 9.51 -12.07 -8.00
CA HIS A 47 10.04 -13.21 -8.74
C HIS A 47 10.15 -14.48 -7.88
N LYS A 48 10.68 -14.36 -6.66
CA LYS A 48 10.85 -15.48 -5.73
C LYS A 48 9.51 -16.10 -5.35
N ASP A 49 8.49 -15.28 -5.13
CA ASP A 49 7.15 -15.73 -4.74
C ASP A 49 6.26 -16.02 -5.95
N GLN A 50 6.77 -15.85 -7.16
CA GLN A 50 6.02 -16.02 -8.42
C GLN A 50 4.74 -15.17 -8.45
N VAL A 51 4.80 -13.97 -7.89
CA VAL A 51 3.70 -12.99 -7.92
C VAL A 51 3.79 -12.19 -9.20
N GLU A 52 2.74 -12.25 -9.99
CA GLU A 52 2.59 -11.50 -11.24
C GLU A 52 1.54 -10.40 -11.05
N VAL A 53 1.95 -9.16 -11.30
CA VAL A 53 1.06 -7.98 -11.29
C VAL A 53 0.62 -7.71 -12.72
N GLU A 54 -0.69 -7.70 -12.94
CA GLU A 54 -1.30 -7.44 -14.24
C GLU A 54 -2.02 -6.08 -14.24
N PRO A 55 -2.19 -5.44 -15.41
CA PRO A 55 -2.97 -4.21 -15.50
C PRO A 55 -4.37 -4.35 -14.91
N GLY A 56 -4.74 -3.42 -14.05
CA GLY A 56 -6.01 -3.45 -13.32
C GLY A 56 -5.94 -4.09 -11.93
N ASP A 57 -4.80 -4.65 -11.53
CA ASP A 57 -4.63 -5.24 -10.20
C ASP A 57 -4.60 -4.18 -9.08
N MET A 58 -5.08 -4.59 -7.93
CA MET A 58 -4.84 -3.95 -6.65
C MET A 58 -3.70 -4.68 -5.94
N VAL A 59 -2.59 -4.01 -5.69
CA VAL A 59 -1.40 -4.60 -5.06
C VAL A 59 -1.46 -4.36 -3.55
N CYS A 60 -1.46 -5.43 -2.76
CA CYS A 60 -1.45 -5.38 -1.30
C CYS A 60 -0.06 -5.76 -0.77
N LEU A 61 0.56 -4.86 -0.02
CA LEU A 61 1.88 -5.02 0.61
C LEU A 61 1.69 -5.37 2.08
N HIS A 62 1.96 -6.61 2.45
CA HIS A 62 1.93 -7.04 3.86
C HIS A 62 3.30 -6.82 4.49
N THR A 63 3.40 -5.90 5.45
CA THR A 63 4.65 -5.56 6.16
C THR A 63 4.66 -6.05 7.60
N GLY A 64 3.50 -6.44 8.13
CA GLY A 64 3.32 -6.83 9.54
C GLY A 64 3.08 -5.64 10.48
N PHE A 65 3.03 -4.41 9.96
CA PHE A 65 2.92 -3.19 10.76
C PHE A 65 1.59 -3.10 11.51
N ALA A 66 0.46 -3.32 10.84
CA ALA A 66 -0.85 -3.26 11.49
C ALA A 66 -0.99 -4.30 12.60
N GLN A 67 -0.43 -5.50 12.40
CA GLN A 67 -0.39 -6.53 13.43
C GLN A 67 0.44 -6.08 14.64
N MET A 68 1.59 -5.46 14.41
CA MET A 68 2.43 -4.91 15.47
C MET A 68 1.68 -3.83 16.28
N LEU A 69 0.93 -2.94 15.60
CA LEU A 69 0.11 -1.94 16.30
C LEU A 69 -0.96 -2.59 17.20
N LEU A 70 -1.62 -3.64 16.72
CA LEU A 70 -2.63 -4.36 17.53
C LEU A 70 -2.00 -5.04 18.75
N GLU A 71 -0.79 -5.58 18.61
CA GLU A 71 -0.05 -6.21 19.72
C GLU A 71 0.35 -5.20 20.82
N MET A 72 0.51 -3.93 20.49
CA MET A 72 0.78 -2.88 21.48
C MET A 72 -0.39 -2.67 22.46
N ASN A 73 -1.59 -3.10 22.13
CA ASN A 73 -2.75 -3.18 23.01
C ASN A 73 -2.96 -1.91 23.87
N LYS A 74 -3.05 -0.74 23.24
CA LYS A 74 -3.21 0.59 23.85
C LYS A 74 -1.99 1.12 24.61
N HIS A 75 -0.85 0.46 24.52
CA HIS A 75 0.43 0.91 25.05
C HIS A 75 1.40 1.20 23.89
N PRO A 76 1.20 2.28 23.12
CA PRO A 76 2.00 2.55 21.93
C PRO A 76 3.47 2.79 22.29
N ASP A 77 4.36 2.19 21.50
CA ASP A 77 5.79 2.47 21.52
C ASP A 77 6.13 3.35 20.29
N PRO A 78 6.34 4.66 20.47
CA PRO A 78 6.64 5.56 19.35
C PRO A 78 7.90 5.15 18.59
N HIS A 79 8.92 4.64 19.29
CA HIS A 79 10.15 4.22 18.63
C HIS A 79 9.93 3.01 17.71
N ALA A 80 9.16 2.01 18.17
CA ALA A 80 8.81 0.87 17.34
C ALA A 80 7.92 1.28 16.15
N VAL A 81 6.97 2.19 16.35
CA VAL A 81 6.11 2.72 15.27
C VAL A 81 6.94 3.40 14.17
N GLU A 82 7.96 4.18 14.54
CA GLU A 82 8.77 4.92 13.56
C GLU A 82 9.84 4.06 12.89
N ASN A 83 10.32 3.01 13.58
CA ASN A 83 11.53 2.29 13.17
C ASN A 83 11.31 0.81 12.85
N SER A 84 10.07 0.37 12.66
CA SER A 84 9.78 -1.02 12.33
C SER A 84 9.09 -1.17 10.98
N CYS A 85 9.17 -2.38 10.46
CA CYS A 85 8.53 -2.86 9.25
C CYS A 85 8.98 -2.19 7.95
N ALA A 86 8.80 -2.92 6.87
CA ALA A 86 9.18 -2.46 5.54
C ALA A 86 8.31 -1.29 5.05
N VAL A 87 8.93 -0.42 4.25
CA VAL A 87 8.27 0.69 3.55
C VAL A 87 8.85 0.78 2.14
N LEU A 88 8.10 1.28 1.17
CA LEU A 88 8.65 1.51 -0.16
C LEU A 88 9.61 2.71 -0.18
N GLU A 89 10.66 2.64 -1.02
CA GLU A 89 11.53 3.77 -1.28
C GLU A 89 10.90 4.69 -2.32
N GLY A 90 10.08 5.63 -1.85
CA GLY A 90 9.30 6.52 -2.72
C GLY A 90 10.12 7.43 -3.64
N ARG A 91 11.46 7.50 -3.49
CA ARG A 91 12.35 8.25 -4.38
C ARG A 91 13.04 7.38 -5.42
N ASP A 92 12.84 6.09 -5.41
CA ASP A 92 13.38 5.21 -6.44
C ASP A 92 12.62 5.41 -7.76
N GLU A 93 13.27 6.05 -8.73
CA GLU A 93 12.68 6.36 -10.04
C GLU A 93 12.28 5.08 -10.80
N ARG A 94 13.00 3.97 -10.61
CA ARG A 94 12.68 2.68 -11.23
C ARG A 94 11.42 2.07 -10.61
N LEU A 95 11.25 2.21 -9.30
CA LEU A 95 10.03 1.78 -8.61
C LEU A 95 8.81 2.60 -9.06
N LEU A 96 8.95 3.92 -9.14
CA LEU A 96 7.89 4.80 -9.63
C LEU A 96 7.53 4.50 -11.09
N GLN A 97 8.53 4.23 -11.94
CA GLN A 97 8.30 3.83 -13.33
C GLN A 97 7.58 2.49 -13.42
N TRP A 98 7.97 1.51 -12.60
CA TRP A 98 7.29 0.21 -12.53
C TRP A 98 5.81 0.37 -12.13
N ILE A 99 5.49 1.21 -11.15
CA ILE A 99 4.10 1.52 -10.78
C ILE A 99 3.32 2.06 -11.99
N THR A 100 3.95 2.93 -12.77
CA THR A 100 3.35 3.46 -14.01
C THR A 100 3.09 2.36 -15.04
N ASP A 101 4.10 1.53 -15.30
CA ASP A 101 4.10 0.57 -16.41
C ASP A 101 3.27 -0.68 -16.10
N SER A 102 3.16 -1.06 -14.83
CA SER A 102 2.38 -2.24 -14.40
C SER A 102 0.88 -2.07 -14.63
N GLY A 103 0.39 -0.83 -14.69
CA GLY A 103 -1.04 -0.55 -14.83
C GLY A 103 -1.87 -0.94 -13.60
N LEU A 104 -1.25 -1.11 -12.43
CA LEU A 104 -1.96 -1.31 -11.18
C LEU A 104 -2.91 -0.14 -10.89
N VAL A 105 -4.03 -0.38 -10.22
CA VAL A 105 -5.06 0.63 -9.97
C VAL A 105 -5.15 1.06 -8.51
N ALA A 106 -4.56 0.29 -7.60
CA ALA A 106 -4.43 0.65 -6.20
C ALA A 106 -3.17 0.00 -5.62
N LEU A 107 -2.49 0.73 -4.75
CA LEU A 107 -1.35 0.27 -3.97
C LEU A 107 -1.71 0.38 -2.49
N ILE A 108 -1.77 -0.75 -1.81
CA ILE A 108 -2.34 -0.87 -0.48
C ILE A 108 -1.28 -1.46 0.45
N ALA A 109 -1.12 -0.91 1.64
CA ALA A 109 -0.22 -1.44 2.66
C ALA A 109 -0.89 -1.50 4.03
N ASP A 110 -0.34 -2.35 4.89
CA ASP A 110 -0.72 -2.40 6.30
C ASP A 110 0.07 -1.42 7.18
N ASN A 111 1.02 -0.67 6.59
CA ASN A 111 1.73 0.41 7.23
C ASN A 111 1.07 1.77 6.97
N TYR A 112 1.52 2.82 7.67
CA TYR A 112 1.17 4.20 7.36
C TYR A 112 2.05 4.72 6.21
N ALA A 113 1.49 5.53 5.34
CA ALA A 113 2.15 6.20 4.22
C ALA A 113 2.62 5.30 3.06
N VAL A 114 2.51 3.96 3.12
CA VAL A 114 3.02 3.03 2.09
C VAL A 114 4.53 3.15 1.87
N GLU A 115 5.03 4.38 1.70
CA GLU A 115 6.44 4.74 1.50
C GLU A 115 7.15 5.16 2.79
N GLY A 116 8.47 5.27 2.73
CA GLY A 116 9.28 5.73 3.85
C GLY A 116 9.03 7.20 4.21
N LEU A 117 8.62 7.45 5.46
CA LEU A 117 8.45 8.79 6.02
C LEU A 117 9.42 8.97 7.21
N PRO A 118 10.26 10.02 7.20
CA PRO A 118 10.49 10.96 6.10
C PRO A 118 11.06 10.28 4.85
N ALA A 119 10.81 10.85 3.68
CA ALA A 119 11.42 10.36 2.45
C ALA A 119 12.94 10.50 2.49
N SER A 120 13.66 9.68 1.71
CA SER A 120 15.11 9.79 1.58
C SER A 120 15.54 11.21 1.19
N PRO A 121 16.62 11.76 1.77
CA PRO A 121 17.07 13.11 1.46
C PRO A 121 17.38 13.30 -0.03
N ARG A 122 16.96 14.45 -0.58
CA ARG A 122 17.28 14.86 -1.95
C ARG A 122 17.53 16.37 -2.00
N PRO A 123 18.53 16.86 -2.76
CA PRO A 123 18.75 18.28 -2.95
C PRO A 123 17.58 18.97 -3.66
N GLY A 124 17.34 20.25 -3.31
CA GLY A 124 16.31 21.08 -3.94
C GLY A 124 14.91 20.91 -3.32
N SER A 125 13.93 21.59 -3.91
CA SER A 125 12.52 21.47 -3.52
C SER A 125 11.93 20.19 -4.09
N CYS A 126 11.42 19.33 -3.24
CA CYS A 126 10.84 18.04 -3.63
C CYS A 126 9.67 17.66 -2.72
N ALA A 127 8.80 16.80 -3.20
CA ALA A 127 7.69 16.30 -2.40
C ALA A 127 8.18 15.60 -1.13
N ALA A 128 7.47 15.81 -0.01
CA ALA A 128 7.72 15.09 1.24
C ALA A 128 7.32 13.62 1.13
N LEU A 129 6.33 13.33 0.29
CA LEU A 129 5.80 12.00 -0.01
C LEU A 129 5.80 11.80 -1.53
N PRO A 130 6.95 11.43 -2.13
CA PRO A 130 7.09 11.34 -3.59
C PRO A 130 6.24 10.24 -4.22
N LEU A 131 6.01 9.12 -3.54
CA LEU A 131 5.13 8.07 -4.04
C LEU A 131 3.66 8.51 -4.02
N HIS A 132 3.23 9.26 -3.00
CA HIS A 132 1.90 9.88 -2.98
C HIS A 132 1.71 10.87 -4.13
N GLU A 133 2.71 11.72 -4.38
CA GLU A 133 2.68 12.63 -5.53
C GLU A 133 2.54 11.84 -6.83
N HIS A 134 3.30 10.77 -6.97
CA HIS A 134 3.28 9.94 -8.18
C HIS A 134 1.96 9.21 -8.35
N CYS A 135 1.51 8.47 -7.35
CA CYS A 135 0.31 7.66 -7.41
C CYS A 135 -0.97 8.51 -7.49
N LEU A 136 -1.19 9.35 -6.47
CA LEU A 136 -2.46 10.06 -6.34
C LEU A 136 -2.59 11.20 -7.35
N PHE A 137 -1.54 12.00 -7.51
CA PHE A 137 -1.61 13.22 -8.29
C PHE A 137 -1.29 13.00 -9.77
N LYS A 138 -0.22 12.27 -10.11
CA LYS A 138 0.18 12.08 -11.51
C LYS A 138 -0.61 10.97 -12.20
N LEU A 139 -0.88 9.86 -11.52
CA LEU A 139 -1.49 8.67 -12.13
C LEU A 139 -2.98 8.50 -11.78
N GLY A 140 -3.44 9.02 -10.65
CA GLY A 140 -4.78 8.72 -10.13
C GLY A 140 -4.90 7.30 -9.55
N VAL A 141 -3.77 6.68 -9.19
CA VAL A 141 -3.70 5.40 -8.51
C VAL A 141 -4.00 5.61 -7.02
N HIS A 142 -4.95 4.86 -6.49
CA HIS A 142 -5.36 4.98 -5.09
C HIS A 142 -4.34 4.35 -4.15
N LEU A 143 -4.19 4.94 -2.95
CA LEU A 143 -3.38 4.39 -1.87
C LEU A 143 -4.29 3.92 -0.73
N GLY A 144 -4.00 2.73 -0.20
CA GLY A 144 -4.62 2.19 1.01
C GLY A 144 -3.58 2.08 2.12
N GLU A 145 -3.94 2.46 3.35
CA GLU A 145 -3.01 2.50 4.48
C GLU A 145 -3.63 1.89 5.73
N ILE A 146 -2.78 1.28 6.55
CA ILE A 146 -3.15 0.69 7.85
C ILE A 146 -4.27 -0.37 7.71
N TRP A 147 -4.24 -1.15 6.63
CA TRP A 147 -5.15 -2.28 6.49
C TRP A 147 -4.60 -3.49 7.24
N HIS A 148 -5.44 -4.19 8.02
CA HIS A 148 -4.99 -5.38 8.73
C HIS A 148 -4.88 -6.58 7.79
N LEU A 149 -3.74 -6.69 7.07
CA LEU A 149 -3.51 -7.70 6.03
C LEU A 149 -3.01 -9.05 6.57
N THR A 150 -2.52 -9.11 7.81
CA THR A 150 -1.88 -10.32 8.36
C THR A 150 -2.72 -11.59 8.30
N PRO A 151 -4.03 -11.59 8.67
CA PRO A 151 -4.82 -12.81 8.56
C PRO A 151 -4.95 -13.33 7.12
N LEU A 152 -5.12 -12.41 6.16
CA LEU A 152 -5.19 -12.74 4.75
C LEU A 152 -3.85 -13.25 4.22
N ALA A 153 -2.75 -12.56 4.53
CA ALA A 153 -1.41 -12.97 4.09
C ALA A 153 -1.06 -14.37 4.59
N ASN A 154 -1.36 -14.68 5.86
CA ASN A 154 -1.14 -16.02 6.42
C ASN A 154 -1.97 -17.08 5.66
N TRP A 155 -3.27 -16.82 5.47
CA TRP A 155 -4.13 -17.76 4.75
C TRP A 155 -3.63 -18.01 3.33
N LEU A 156 -3.28 -16.96 2.60
CA LEU A 156 -2.79 -17.06 1.22
C LEU A 156 -1.49 -17.88 1.15
N ARG A 157 -0.56 -17.64 2.06
CA ARG A 157 0.71 -18.37 2.15
C ARG A 157 0.47 -19.85 2.46
N ASP A 158 -0.40 -20.16 3.44
CA ASP A 158 -0.71 -21.53 3.84
C ASP A 158 -1.38 -22.33 2.71
N ASN A 159 -2.04 -21.65 1.77
CA ASN A 159 -2.71 -22.24 0.63
C ASN A 159 -1.95 -22.07 -0.70
N GLY A 160 -0.71 -21.58 -0.69
CA GLY A 160 0.12 -21.39 -1.89
C GLY A 160 -0.50 -20.45 -2.91
N ARG A 161 -1.19 -19.39 -2.45
CA ARG A 161 -1.91 -18.43 -3.30
C ARG A 161 -1.45 -17.02 -3.05
N HIS A 162 -1.50 -16.19 -4.09
CA HIS A 162 -1.20 -14.76 -4.00
C HIS A 162 -2.36 -13.89 -4.49
N ARG A 163 -3.33 -14.49 -5.20
CA ARG A 163 -4.44 -13.80 -5.87
C ARG A 163 -5.73 -14.01 -5.11
N PHE A 164 -6.55 -12.97 -5.06
CA PHE A 164 -7.87 -13.00 -4.44
C PHE A 164 -8.78 -11.92 -5.05
N LEU A 165 -10.09 -12.04 -4.83
CA LEU A 165 -11.02 -10.96 -5.16
C LEU A 165 -11.06 -9.97 -3.99
N LEU A 166 -10.80 -8.70 -4.28
CA LEU A 166 -10.90 -7.61 -3.30
C LEU A 166 -12.09 -6.73 -3.61
N THR A 167 -12.92 -6.48 -2.60
CA THR A 167 -13.99 -5.47 -2.63
C THR A 167 -13.72 -4.47 -1.52
N ALA A 168 -13.46 -3.21 -1.89
CA ALA A 168 -13.02 -2.18 -0.94
C ALA A 168 -13.62 -0.80 -1.23
N PRO A 169 -14.97 -0.65 -1.30
CA PRO A 169 -15.57 0.63 -1.56
C PRO A 169 -15.33 1.58 -0.37
N PRO A 170 -14.90 2.83 -0.64
CA PRO A 170 -14.85 3.86 0.40
C PRO A 170 -16.25 4.34 0.75
N LEU A 171 -16.38 5.09 1.84
CA LEU A 171 -17.60 5.80 2.16
C LEU A 171 -17.84 6.92 1.13
N ARG A 172 -19.10 7.20 0.82
CA ARG A 172 -19.46 8.33 -0.04
C ARG A 172 -19.43 9.62 0.77
N LEU A 173 -18.28 10.27 0.80
CA LEU A 173 -18.03 11.52 1.55
C LEU A 173 -17.75 12.67 0.58
N PRO A 174 -18.77 13.40 0.09
CA PRO A 174 -18.58 14.48 -0.87
C PRO A 174 -17.60 15.55 -0.38
N GLY A 175 -16.57 15.83 -1.18
CA GLY A 175 -15.56 16.84 -0.88
C GLY A 175 -14.41 16.36 0.03
N ALA A 176 -14.45 15.13 0.55
CA ALA A 176 -13.33 14.54 1.29
C ALA A 176 -12.27 13.98 0.34
N ILE A 177 -11.01 13.97 0.79
CA ILE A 177 -9.88 13.44 0.01
C ILE A 177 -9.55 11.98 0.34
N GLY A 178 -10.16 11.44 1.38
CA GLY A 178 -9.97 10.08 1.84
C GLY A 178 -11.14 9.60 2.68
N SER A 179 -11.17 8.31 2.96
CA SER A 179 -12.25 7.65 3.69
C SER A 179 -11.73 6.39 4.35
N PRO A 180 -12.26 6.01 5.52
CA PRO A 180 -12.17 4.62 5.94
C PRO A 180 -12.76 3.71 4.87
N ALA A 181 -12.19 2.50 4.77
CA ALA A 181 -12.73 1.42 3.97
C ALA A 181 -12.90 0.18 4.85
N THR A 182 -13.87 -0.66 4.51
CA THR A 182 -14.02 -1.99 5.09
C THR A 182 -13.75 -3.01 3.99
N PRO A 183 -12.48 -3.33 3.72
CA PRO A 183 -12.12 -4.22 2.63
C PRO A 183 -12.55 -5.66 2.94
N ILE A 184 -13.04 -6.36 1.91
CA ILE A 184 -13.41 -7.77 1.97
C ILE A 184 -12.59 -8.51 0.92
N ALA A 185 -11.76 -9.43 1.37
CA ALA A 185 -11.03 -10.35 0.50
C ALA A 185 -11.79 -11.68 0.42
N THR A 186 -12.07 -12.14 -0.80
CA THR A 186 -12.63 -13.45 -1.08
C THR A 186 -11.53 -14.34 -1.65
N VAL A 187 -11.24 -15.45 -0.99
CA VAL A 187 -10.14 -16.39 -1.27
C VAL A 187 -10.62 -17.76 -1.70
#